data_c615c545aa26e79326cd936e6739f2f2
#
_entry.id   c615c545aa26e79326cd936e6739f2f2
#
_cell.length_a   1.000
_cell.length_b   1.000
_cell.length_c   1.000
_cell.angle_alpha   90.00
_cell.angle_beta   90.00
_cell.angle_gamma   90.00
#
_symmetry.space_group_name_H-M   'P 1'
#
loop_
_entity.id
_entity.type
_entity.pdbx_description
1 polymer ?
#
loop_
_entity_poly.entity_id
_entity_poly.type
_entity_poly.pdbx_seq_one_letter_code
_entity_poly.pdbx_strand_id
1 'polypeptide(L)' 'MDIKIRTATVEDAEQLLEIYAYYIKNTTVTFEYEVPSVEEFRERISHILEHYPYLVAEDKGEIIGYSYAG' A
#
# COMPACT_ATOMS: atom_id res chain seq x y z
N MET A 1 9.29 -12.35 -16.28
CA MET A 1 8.64 -11.53 -15.23
C MET A 1 9.37 -11.75 -13.90
N ASP A 2 10.16 -10.79 -13.49
CA ASP A 2 10.99 -10.91 -12.29
C ASP A 2 10.33 -10.16 -11.11
N ILE A 3 9.39 -10.84 -10.47
CA ILE A 3 8.70 -10.27 -9.33
C ILE A 3 9.55 -10.44 -8.09
N LYS A 4 9.82 -9.35 -7.39
CA LYS A 4 10.54 -9.37 -6.12
C LYS A 4 9.59 -9.09 -4.98
N ILE A 5 9.68 -9.91 -3.95
CA ILE A 5 8.93 -9.66 -2.72
C ILE A 5 9.91 -9.06 -1.70
N ARG A 6 9.55 -7.92 -1.15
CA ARG A 6 10.38 -7.26 -0.15
C ARG A 6 9.52 -6.60 0.92
N THR A 7 10.13 -6.23 2.02
CA THR A 7 9.44 -5.48 3.07
C THR A 7 9.16 -4.07 2.58
N ALA A 8 7.95 -3.60 2.81
CA ALA A 8 7.56 -2.23 2.48
C ALA A 8 8.30 -1.22 3.36
N THR A 9 8.46 -0.02 2.84
CA THR A 9 9.01 1.11 3.58
C THR A 9 8.04 2.27 3.52
N VAL A 10 8.26 3.28 4.37
CA VAL A 10 7.41 4.48 4.33
C VAL A 10 7.52 5.23 3.00
N GLU A 11 8.62 5.05 2.29
CA GLU A 11 8.82 5.65 0.97
C GLU A 11 7.90 5.03 -0.09
N ASP A 12 7.40 3.82 0.16
CA ASP A 12 6.47 3.15 -0.74
C ASP A 12 5.05 3.69 -0.62
N ALA A 13 4.80 4.59 0.32
CA ALA A 13 3.46 5.10 0.60
C ALA A 13 2.78 5.70 -0.62
N GLU A 14 3.50 6.46 -1.44
CA GLU A 14 2.91 7.06 -2.63
C GLU A 14 2.36 6.02 -3.59
N GLN A 15 3.16 5.01 -3.92
CA GLN A 15 2.74 3.96 -4.83
C GLN A 15 1.63 3.10 -4.24
N LEU A 16 1.74 2.77 -2.96
CA LEU A 16 0.71 1.99 -2.27
C LEU A 16 -0.60 2.76 -2.19
N LEU A 17 -0.53 4.07 -1.96
CA LEU A 17 -1.70 4.93 -1.92
C LEU A 17 -2.38 5.00 -3.28
N GLU A 18 -1.63 5.05 -4.36
CA GLU A 18 -2.19 5.01 -5.71
C GLU A 18 -2.97 3.72 -5.97
N ILE A 19 -2.43 2.60 -5.55
CA ILE A 19 -3.10 1.30 -5.68
C ILE A 19 -4.38 1.29 -4.83
N TYR A 20 -4.29 1.77 -3.61
CA TYR A 20 -5.43 1.84 -2.70
C TYR A 20 -6.53 2.73 -3.25
N ALA A 21 -6.16 3.90 -3.76
CA ALA A 21 -7.11 4.83 -4.35
C ALA A 21 -7.79 4.24 -5.58
N TYR A 22 -7.06 3.50 -6.40
CA TYR A 22 -7.61 2.82 -7.55
C TYR A 22 -8.69 1.83 -7.14
N TYR A 23 -8.43 1.01 -6.12
CA TYR A 23 -9.40 0.04 -5.63
C TYR A 23 -10.65 0.73 -5.08
N ILE A 24 -10.49 1.81 -4.34
CA ILE A 24 -11.62 2.57 -3.79
C ILE A 24 -12.50 3.11 -4.91
N LYS A 25 -11.89 3.70 -5.94
CA LYS A 25 -12.63 4.30 -7.05
C LYS A 25 -13.34 3.29 -7.93
N ASN A 26 -12.84 2.08 -7.99
CA ASN A 26 -13.38 1.04 -8.86
C ASN A 26 -14.28 0.05 -8.14
N THR A 27 -14.49 0.19 -6.84
CA THR A 27 -15.45 -0.62 -6.12
C THR A 27 -16.80 0.07 -6.11
N THR A 28 -17.86 -0.73 -6.25
CA THR A 28 -19.22 -0.23 -6.24
C THR A 28 -19.77 0.00 -4.84
N VAL A 29 -18.92 -0.09 -3.84
CA VAL A 29 -19.33 0.15 -2.47
C VAL A 29 -19.47 1.63 -2.25
N THR A 30 -20.70 2.07 -2.02
CA THR A 30 -21.07 3.48 -1.89
C THR A 30 -20.83 4.05 -0.50
N PHE A 31 -19.79 3.59 0.18
CA PHE A 31 -19.39 4.24 1.42
C PHE A 31 -18.40 5.37 1.06
N GLU A 32 -18.57 6.49 1.72
CA GLU A 32 -17.69 7.62 1.54
C GLU A 32 -16.32 7.30 2.14
N TYR A 33 -15.50 6.60 1.37
CA TYR A 33 -14.12 6.40 1.76
C TYR A 33 -13.30 7.57 1.24
N GLU A 34 -12.84 8.38 2.14
CA GLU A 34 -11.88 9.41 1.78
C GLU A 34 -10.54 8.73 1.60
N VAL A 35 -9.89 9.04 0.48
CA VAL A 35 -8.52 8.58 0.26
C VAL A 35 -7.62 9.31 1.26
N PRO A 36 -6.88 8.59 2.11
CA PRO A 36 -6.01 9.25 3.06
C PRO A 36 -4.89 10.01 2.36
N SER A 37 -4.31 10.99 3.04
CA SER A 37 -3.16 11.71 2.53
C SER A 37 -1.93 10.79 2.53
N VAL A 38 -0.91 11.17 1.76
CA VAL A 38 0.35 10.41 1.74
C VAL A 38 0.95 10.34 3.14
N GLU A 39 0.89 11.43 3.88
CA GLU A 39 1.41 11.47 5.24
C GLU A 39 0.70 10.51 6.18
N GLU A 40 -0.63 10.48 6.11
CA GLU A 40 -1.43 9.53 6.89
C GLU A 40 -1.11 8.10 6.52
N PHE A 41 -0.92 7.85 5.24
CA PHE A 41 -0.60 6.51 4.76
C PHE A 41 0.78 6.07 5.21
N ARG A 42 1.74 6.99 5.23
CA ARG A 42 3.07 6.72 5.78
C ARG A 42 3.00 6.32 7.25
N GLU A 43 2.19 7.02 8.02
CA GLU A 43 2.00 6.69 9.44
C GLU A 43 1.41 5.31 9.61
N ARG A 44 0.44 4.95 8.78
CA ARG A 44 -0.15 3.61 8.81
C ARG A 44 0.88 2.53 8.51
N ILE A 45 1.69 2.74 7.48
CA ILE A 45 2.74 1.79 7.12
C ILE A 45 3.74 1.65 8.26
N SER A 46 4.19 2.76 8.80
CA SER A 46 5.13 2.77 9.91
C SER A 46 4.57 2.02 11.13
N HIS A 47 3.31 2.26 11.45
CA HIS A 47 2.65 1.60 12.58
C HIS A 47 2.56 0.09 12.37
N ILE A 48 2.19 -0.33 11.17
CA ILE A 48 2.10 -1.75 10.83
C ILE A 48 3.47 -2.39 10.91
N LEU A 49 4.50 -1.74 10.37
CA LEU A 49 5.87 -2.27 10.36
C LEU A 49 6.45 -2.46 11.77
N GLU A 50 5.99 -1.70 12.74
CA GLU A 50 6.44 -1.86 14.12
C GLU A 50 6.00 -3.19 14.74
N HIS A 51 4.86 -3.73 14.29
CA HIS A 51 4.26 -4.89 14.91
C HIS A 51 4.03 -6.07 13.97
N TYR A 52 3.94 -5.82 12.67
CA TYR A 52 3.56 -6.83 11.69
C TYR A 52 4.36 -6.70 10.42
N PRO A 53 4.53 -7.80 9.68
CA PRO A 53 5.17 -7.71 8.37
C PRO A 53 4.27 -7.03 7.36
N TYR A 54 4.86 -6.19 6.54
CA TYR A 54 4.19 -5.55 5.42
C TYR A 54 5.05 -5.79 4.20
N LEU A 55 4.54 -6.56 3.25
CA LEU A 55 5.29 -7.00 2.08
C LEU A 55 4.71 -6.38 0.82
N VAL A 56 5.60 -6.04 -0.10
CA VAL A 56 5.22 -5.57 -1.42
C VAL A 56 5.84 -6.47 -2.48
N ALA A 57 5.11 -6.63 -3.56
CA ALA A 57 5.61 -7.30 -4.76
C ALA A 57 5.93 -6.23 -5.78
N GLU A 58 7.15 -6.22 -6.29
CA GLU A 58 7.55 -5.25 -7.30
C GLU A 58 8.08 -5.93 -8.55
N ASP A 59 7.88 -5.26 -9.68
CA ASP A 59 8.40 -5.69 -10.96
C ASP A 59 9.06 -4.47 -11.59
N LYS A 60 10.36 -4.58 -11.83
CA LYS A 60 11.17 -3.49 -12.41
C LYS A 60 11.05 -2.17 -11.65
N GLY A 61 11.00 -2.26 -10.32
CA GLY A 61 10.92 -1.09 -9.47
C GLY A 61 9.51 -0.53 -9.27
N GLU A 62 8.51 -1.16 -9.87
CA GLU A 62 7.12 -0.75 -9.75
C GLU A 62 6.37 -1.72 -8.85
N ILE A 63 5.64 -1.19 -7.86
CA ILE A 63 4.84 -2.02 -6.97
C ILE A 63 3.57 -2.48 -7.68
N ILE A 64 3.40 -3.80 -7.76
CA ILE A 64 2.25 -4.41 -8.42
C ILE A 64 1.27 -5.07 -7.45
N GLY A 65 1.65 -5.19 -6.18
CA GLY A 65 0.78 -5.75 -5.16
C GLY A 65 1.38 -5.61 -3.78
N TYR A 66 0.58 -5.88 -2.76
CA TYR A 66 1.04 -5.81 -1.38
C TYR A 66 0.23 -6.75 -0.50
N SER A 67 0.80 -7.10 0.66
CA SER A 67 0.14 -7.92 1.66
C SER A 67 0.63 -7.49 3.04
N TYR A 68 -0.27 -7.43 3.99
CA TYR A 68 0.10 -7.11 5.36
C TYR A 68 -0.79 -7.87 6.34
N ALA A 69 -0.23 -8.14 7.51
CA ALA A 69 -0.96 -8.75 8.62
C ALA A 69 -1.35 -7.64 9.61
N GLY A 70 -2.50 -7.77 10.18
CA GLY A 70 -2.93 -6.78 11.16
C GLY A 70 -4.21 -7.16 11.86
#